data_b3a9651e8873492fcf56a64ee9c3b6bb
#
_entry.id   b3a9651e8873492fcf56a64ee9c3b6bb
#
_cell.length_a   1.000
_cell.length_b   1.000
_cell.length_c   1.000
_cell.angle_alpha   90.00
_cell.angle_beta   90.00
_cell.angle_gamma   90.00
#
_symmetry.space_group_name_H-M   'P 1'
#
loop_
_entity.id
_entity.type
_entity.pdbx_description
1 polymer ?
#
loop_
_entity_poly.entity_id
_entity_poly.type
_entity_poly.pdbx_seq_one_letter_code
_entity_poly.pdbx_strand_id
1 'polypeptide(L)'
;GFSKCRLSFAKPKEMNLVEIQNKKIATSYPAIVKNYLDKKNVTAEIIEIHGSVELTPFVDISDIIVDLVSTGSTLESNNLSELETVMNSQAILIQSKNFSSDKQSLINTIISRVNSVIEAKDSKYIMFNANTENAEELINLLPSAESPTVIPLADKSKVAIHSVCKEDIFWNTIESLKSRGATSVLVLPIEKLSN
;
A
#
# COMPACT_ATOMS: atom_id res chain seq x y z
N GLY A 1 -2.25 -8.26 5.90
CA GLY A 1 -3.21 -7.97 4.86
C GLY A 1 -2.57 -7.25 3.70
N PHE A 2 -3.04 -7.49 2.50
CA PHE A 2 -2.59 -6.86 1.27
C PHE A 2 -3.80 -6.32 0.50
N SER A 3 -3.55 -5.52 -0.55
CA SER A 3 -4.61 -4.83 -1.31
C SER A 3 -5.55 -4.04 -0.40
N LYS A 4 -4.96 -3.28 0.54
CA LYS A 4 -5.74 -2.39 1.40
C LYS A 4 -6.44 -1.34 0.53
N CYS A 5 -7.72 -1.17 0.77
CA CYS A 5 -8.55 -0.16 0.12
C CYS A 5 -9.62 0.33 1.10
N ARG A 6 -10.36 1.33 0.69
CA ARG A 6 -11.53 1.83 1.41
C ARG A 6 -12.68 2.01 0.45
N LEU A 7 -13.88 1.74 0.90
CA LEU A 7 -15.09 2.12 0.19
C LEU A 7 -15.41 3.55 0.62
N SER A 8 -15.45 4.49 -0.33
CA SER A 8 -15.57 5.91 -0.01
C SER A 8 -16.55 6.62 -0.94
N PHE A 9 -17.21 7.63 -0.39
CA PHE A 9 -17.92 8.62 -1.18
C PHE A 9 -16.92 9.51 -1.91
N ALA A 10 -17.23 9.81 -3.18
CA ALA A 10 -16.47 10.77 -3.96
C ALA A 10 -17.39 11.64 -4.81
N LYS A 11 -16.97 12.86 -5.09
CA LYS A 11 -17.72 13.88 -5.83
C LYS A 11 -16.86 14.53 -6.91
N PRO A 12 -17.41 15.15 -7.95
CA PRO A 12 -16.70 16.06 -8.82
C PRO A 12 -15.93 17.13 -8.04
N LYS A 13 -14.69 17.42 -8.39
CA LYS A 13 -13.85 18.40 -7.68
C LYS A 13 -14.49 19.80 -7.66
N GLU A 14 -15.16 20.18 -8.73
CA GLU A 14 -15.82 21.47 -8.88
C GLU A 14 -17.13 21.59 -8.08
N MET A 15 -17.70 20.47 -7.64
CA MET A 15 -18.92 20.46 -6.88
C MET A 15 -18.67 20.92 -5.44
N ASN A 16 -19.28 22.02 -5.04
CA ASN A 16 -19.27 22.46 -3.65
C ASN A 16 -20.37 21.71 -2.86
N LEU A 17 -20.05 20.46 -2.44
CA LEU A 17 -20.97 19.61 -1.71
C LEU A 17 -20.57 19.53 -0.24
N VAL A 18 -21.51 19.88 0.63
CA VAL A 18 -21.35 19.81 2.09
C VAL A 18 -22.10 18.60 2.68
N GLU A 19 -23.21 18.18 2.04
CA GLU A 19 -24.09 17.12 2.58
C GLU A 19 -24.48 16.10 1.51
N ILE A 20 -24.56 14.83 1.91
CA ILE A 20 -24.98 13.70 1.06
C ILE A 20 -26.51 13.59 0.96
N GLN A 21 -27.23 14.28 1.84
CA GLN A 21 -28.70 14.25 1.94
C GLN A 21 -29.37 14.55 0.58
N ASN A 22 -30.33 13.70 0.19
CA ASN A 22 -31.14 13.81 -1.03
C ASN A 22 -30.34 13.77 -2.34
N LYS A 23 -29.14 13.19 -2.33
CA LYS A 23 -28.29 13.04 -3.53
C LYS A 23 -28.54 11.70 -4.22
N LYS A 24 -28.27 11.67 -5.53
CA LYS A 24 -28.18 10.45 -6.30
C LYS A 24 -26.77 9.88 -6.19
N ILE A 25 -26.65 8.64 -5.74
CA ILE A 25 -25.40 7.96 -5.44
C ILE A 25 -25.24 6.74 -6.36
N ALA A 26 -24.28 6.76 -7.27
CA ALA A 26 -23.96 5.59 -8.07
C ALA A 26 -22.95 4.70 -7.34
N THR A 27 -23.17 3.39 -7.34
CA THR A 27 -22.27 2.43 -6.68
C THR A 27 -22.48 1.00 -7.19
N SER A 28 -21.41 0.18 -7.12
CA SER A 28 -21.50 -1.28 -7.28
C SER A 28 -21.81 -2.01 -5.95
N TYR A 29 -22.00 -1.27 -4.85
CA TYR A 29 -22.18 -1.81 -3.49
C TYR A 29 -23.44 -1.29 -2.80
N PRO A 30 -24.65 -1.40 -3.42
CA PRO A 30 -25.85 -0.72 -2.96
C PRO A 30 -26.26 -1.13 -1.53
N ALA A 31 -26.13 -2.40 -1.17
CA ALA A 31 -26.51 -2.88 0.16
C ALA A 31 -25.61 -2.30 1.28
N ILE A 32 -24.31 -2.14 1.02
CA ILE A 32 -23.36 -1.56 1.99
C ILE A 32 -23.65 -0.07 2.16
N VAL A 33 -23.85 0.64 1.06
CA VAL A 33 -24.15 2.08 1.06
C VAL A 33 -25.47 2.34 1.77
N LYS A 34 -26.52 1.55 1.48
CA LYS A 34 -27.81 1.67 2.16
C LYS A 34 -27.67 1.51 3.68
N ASN A 35 -26.99 0.45 4.12
CA ASN A 35 -26.78 0.21 5.57
C ASN A 35 -26.00 1.36 6.23
N TYR A 36 -25.05 1.97 5.53
CA TYR A 36 -24.30 3.11 6.01
C TYR A 36 -25.18 4.35 6.17
N LEU A 37 -25.98 4.68 5.15
CA LEU A 37 -26.91 5.81 5.16
C LEU A 37 -28.00 5.66 6.24
N ASP A 38 -28.56 4.46 6.37
CA ASP A 38 -29.58 4.14 7.40
C ASP A 38 -29.04 4.39 8.81
N LYS A 39 -27.80 3.97 9.09
CA LYS A 39 -27.13 4.23 10.38
C LYS A 39 -26.88 5.69 10.69
N LYS A 40 -26.73 6.51 9.65
CA LYS A 40 -26.52 7.96 9.78
C LYS A 40 -27.83 8.77 9.71
N ASN A 41 -28.97 8.12 9.49
CA ASN A 41 -30.25 8.76 9.22
C ASN A 41 -30.21 9.72 8.03
N VAL A 42 -29.48 9.35 6.98
CA VAL A 42 -29.35 10.12 5.74
C VAL A 42 -30.19 9.45 4.66
N THR A 43 -31.03 10.24 3.97
CA THR A 43 -31.82 9.78 2.82
C THR A 43 -31.11 10.16 1.52
N ALA A 44 -30.97 9.20 0.60
CA ALA A 44 -30.39 9.39 -0.72
C ALA A 44 -30.95 8.36 -1.70
N GLU A 45 -30.90 8.66 -2.98
CA GLU A 45 -31.25 7.71 -4.06
C GLU A 45 -30.01 6.91 -4.43
N ILE A 46 -30.07 5.57 -4.33
CA ILE A 46 -28.96 4.69 -4.67
C ILE A 46 -29.22 4.10 -6.06
N ILE A 47 -28.26 4.31 -6.96
CA ILE A 47 -28.28 3.81 -8.34
C ILE A 47 -27.20 2.72 -8.46
N GLU A 48 -27.63 1.50 -8.70
CA GLU A 48 -26.71 0.37 -8.90
C GLU A 48 -26.11 0.40 -10.28
N ILE A 49 -24.76 0.46 -10.35
CA ILE A 49 -23.98 0.48 -11.58
C ILE A 49 -22.84 -0.53 -11.48
N HIS A 50 -22.65 -1.31 -12.53
CA HIS A 50 -21.53 -2.25 -12.65
C HIS A 50 -20.50 -1.74 -13.65
N GLY A 51 -19.36 -1.28 -13.15
CA GLY A 51 -18.26 -0.70 -13.95
C GLY A 51 -18.48 0.77 -14.30
N SER A 52 -17.38 1.47 -14.52
CA SER A 52 -17.34 2.91 -14.90
C SER A 52 -18.16 3.83 -13.98
N VAL A 53 -18.23 3.50 -12.70
CA VAL A 53 -18.98 4.27 -11.69
C VAL A 53 -18.46 5.71 -11.64
N GLU A 54 -17.15 5.91 -11.82
CA GLU A 54 -16.47 7.21 -11.82
C GLU A 54 -16.95 8.19 -12.91
N LEU A 55 -17.58 7.69 -13.96
CA LEU A 55 -18.08 8.53 -15.04
C LEU A 55 -19.51 9.04 -14.80
N THR A 56 -20.26 8.41 -13.90
CA THR A 56 -21.71 8.68 -13.74
C THR A 56 -22.06 10.11 -13.34
N PRO A 57 -21.23 10.87 -12.57
CA PRO A 57 -21.53 12.27 -12.30
C PRO A 57 -21.39 13.18 -13.51
N PHE A 58 -20.60 12.80 -14.49
CA PHE A 58 -20.32 13.61 -15.70
C PHE A 58 -21.30 13.38 -16.84
N VAL A 59 -22.18 12.37 -16.69
CA VAL A 59 -23.26 12.06 -17.65
C VAL A 59 -24.65 12.19 -17.01
N ASP A 60 -24.76 12.94 -15.94
CA ASP A 60 -26.00 13.27 -15.21
C ASP A 60 -26.79 12.05 -14.69
N ILE A 61 -26.12 10.91 -14.50
CA ILE A 61 -26.72 9.71 -13.88
C ILE A 61 -26.75 9.85 -12.37
N SER A 62 -25.70 10.38 -11.76
CA SER A 62 -25.60 10.58 -10.31
C SER A 62 -24.98 11.91 -9.95
N ASP A 63 -25.19 12.37 -8.71
CA ASP A 63 -24.49 13.54 -8.17
C ASP A 63 -23.11 13.18 -7.65
N ILE A 64 -23.01 12.02 -6.99
CA ILE A 64 -21.82 11.51 -6.33
C ILE A 64 -21.71 9.98 -6.53
N ILE A 65 -20.57 9.43 -6.18
CA ILE A 65 -20.34 8.00 -6.25
C ILE A 65 -19.90 7.41 -4.92
N VAL A 66 -20.04 6.09 -4.78
CA VAL A 66 -19.36 5.29 -3.75
C VAL A 66 -18.66 4.14 -4.41
N ASP A 67 -17.33 4.13 -4.32
CA ASP A 67 -16.50 3.08 -4.93
C ASP A 67 -15.26 2.77 -4.09
N LEU A 68 -14.55 1.69 -4.47
CA LEU A 68 -13.31 1.27 -3.83
C LEU A 68 -12.16 2.20 -4.22
N VAL A 69 -11.53 2.75 -3.21
CA VAL A 69 -10.37 3.65 -3.35
C VAL A 69 -9.16 2.99 -2.71
N SER A 70 -8.10 2.78 -3.49
CA SER A 70 -6.80 2.32 -2.99
C SER A 70 -5.87 3.53 -2.81
N THR A 71 -5.22 3.99 -3.88
CA THR A 71 -4.34 5.16 -3.87
C THR A 71 -5.07 6.47 -4.12
N GLY A 72 -6.25 6.42 -4.71
CA GLY A 72 -7.01 7.61 -5.15
C GLY A 72 -6.68 8.06 -6.56
N SER A 73 -5.72 7.45 -7.25
CA SER A 73 -5.31 7.86 -8.61
C SER A 73 -6.45 7.83 -9.62
N THR A 74 -7.35 6.84 -9.54
CA THR A 74 -8.54 6.77 -10.42
C THR A 74 -9.49 7.94 -10.18
N LEU A 75 -9.72 8.32 -8.93
CA LEU A 75 -10.54 9.50 -8.60
C LEU A 75 -9.91 10.77 -9.18
N GLU A 76 -8.60 10.92 -8.97
CA GLU A 76 -7.87 12.10 -9.42
C GLU A 76 -7.87 12.23 -10.94
N SER A 77 -7.63 11.12 -11.67
CA SER A 77 -7.64 11.08 -13.14
C SER A 77 -9.02 11.37 -13.74
N ASN A 78 -10.10 11.12 -12.99
CA ASN A 78 -11.46 11.40 -13.39
C ASN A 78 -12.03 12.68 -12.75
N ASN A 79 -11.18 13.57 -12.28
CA ASN A 79 -11.58 14.86 -11.70
C ASN A 79 -12.56 14.74 -10.51
N LEU A 80 -12.42 13.66 -9.73
CA LEU A 80 -13.18 13.40 -8.51
C LEU A 80 -12.32 13.68 -7.27
N SER A 81 -12.97 14.00 -6.17
CA SER A 81 -12.38 14.12 -4.84
C SER A 81 -13.13 13.26 -3.83
N GLU A 82 -12.37 12.61 -2.96
CA GLU A 82 -12.95 11.82 -1.86
C GLU A 82 -13.60 12.72 -0.82
N LEU A 83 -14.76 12.28 -0.31
CA LEU A 83 -15.54 13.00 0.71
C LEU A 83 -15.43 12.31 2.07
N GLU A 84 -15.87 11.07 2.14
CA GLU A 84 -16.02 10.33 3.39
C GLU A 84 -15.82 8.83 3.16
N THR A 85 -15.14 8.17 4.07
CA THR A 85 -14.94 6.71 4.04
C THR A 85 -16.10 5.98 4.68
N VAL A 86 -16.71 5.07 3.94
CA VAL A 86 -17.77 4.16 4.41
C VAL A 86 -17.19 3.03 5.26
N MET A 87 -16.14 2.39 4.75
CA MET A 87 -15.44 1.30 5.44
C MET A 87 -14.04 1.05 4.85
N ASN A 88 -13.13 0.55 5.69
CA ASN A 88 -11.85 0.02 5.23
C ASN A 88 -11.99 -1.45 4.87
N SER A 89 -11.25 -1.90 3.86
CA SER A 89 -11.24 -3.26 3.36
C SER A 89 -9.83 -3.72 2.99
N GLN A 90 -9.63 -5.01 2.95
CA GLN A 90 -8.40 -5.64 2.48
C GLN A 90 -8.68 -7.02 1.92
N ALA A 91 -7.80 -7.53 1.07
CA ALA A 91 -7.88 -8.90 0.61
C ALA A 91 -7.60 -9.88 1.76
N ILE A 92 -8.35 -10.96 1.81
CA ILE A 92 -8.17 -12.07 2.75
C ILE A 92 -8.13 -13.39 1.98
N LEU A 93 -7.35 -14.33 2.48
CA LEU A 93 -7.36 -15.71 2.02
C LEU A 93 -8.34 -16.50 2.87
N ILE A 94 -9.29 -17.17 2.23
CA ILE A 94 -10.25 -18.06 2.90
C ILE A 94 -10.03 -19.50 2.48
N GLN A 95 -10.25 -20.43 3.40
CA GLN A 95 -10.19 -21.87 3.14
C GLN A 95 -11.41 -22.58 3.72
N SER A 96 -11.75 -23.76 3.17
CA SER A 96 -12.75 -24.64 3.76
C SER A 96 -12.29 -25.12 5.14
N LYS A 97 -13.23 -25.34 6.06
CA LYS A 97 -12.91 -25.90 7.37
C LYS A 97 -12.53 -27.40 7.28
N ASN A 98 -13.06 -28.10 6.28
CA ASN A 98 -12.85 -29.54 6.09
C ASN A 98 -12.01 -29.78 4.84
N PHE A 99 -10.75 -30.18 5.01
CA PHE A 99 -9.84 -30.56 3.93
C PHE A 99 -8.86 -31.65 4.40
N SER A 100 -8.29 -32.40 3.45
CA SER A 100 -7.33 -33.47 3.74
C SER A 100 -5.95 -32.92 4.13
N SER A 101 -5.16 -33.71 4.87
CA SER A 101 -3.79 -33.36 5.27
C SER A 101 -2.89 -32.96 4.11
N ASP A 102 -3.02 -33.61 2.96
CA ASP A 102 -2.22 -33.31 1.77
C ASP A 102 -2.46 -31.88 1.27
N LYS A 103 -3.71 -31.40 1.36
CA LYS A 103 -4.05 -30.02 1.00
C LYS A 103 -3.49 -29.01 1.99
N GLN A 104 -3.28 -29.36 3.25
CA GLN A 104 -2.69 -28.47 4.25
C GLN A 104 -1.27 -28.05 3.86
N SER A 105 -0.45 -28.99 3.40
CA SER A 105 0.91 -28.70 2.96
C SER A 105 0.92 -27.72 1.78
N LEU A 106 0.02 -27.93 0.81
CA LEU A 106 -0.11 -27.03 -0.34
C LEU A 106 -0.59 -25.62 0.09
N ILE A 107 -1.56 -25.54 0.98
CA ILE A 107 -2.07 -24.27 1.52
C ILE A 107 -0.95 -23.51 2.24
N ASN A 108 -0.17 -24.18 3.08
CA ASN A 108 0.95 -23.57 3.79
C ASN A 108 2.01 -23.04 2.81
N THR A 109 2.28 -23.76 1.72
CA THR A 109 3.18 -23.32 0.67
C THR A 109 2.67 -22.05 -0.04
N ILE A 110 1.37 -21.99 -0.33
CA ILE A 110 0.75 -20.80 -0.94
C ILE A 110 0.85 -19.60 0.01
N ILE A 111 0.51 -19.80 1.29
CA ILE A 111 0.59 -18.75 2.32
C ILE A 111 2.02 -18.23 2.45
N SER A 112 3.02 -19.11 2.52
CA SER A 112 4.43 -18.73 2.61
C SER A 112 4.86 -17.88 1.40
N ARG A 113 4.47 -18.29 0.18
CA ARG A 113 4.80 -17.52 -1.04
C ARG A 113 4.12 -16.16 -1.06
N VAL A 114 2.86 -16.06 -0.63
CA VAL A 114 2.15 -14.78 -0.54
C VAL A 114 2.83 -13.87 0.49
N ASN A 115 3.18 -14.40 1.67
CA ASN A 115 3.87 -13.63 2.70
C ASN A 115 5.24 -13.13 2.21
N SER A 116 6.01 -13.96 1.51
CA SER A 116 7.32 -13.58 0.95
C SER A 116 7.22 -12.38 -0.01
N VAL A 117 6.13 -12.28 -0.79
CA VAL A 117 5.88 -11.13 -1.68
C VAL A 117 5.43 -9.90 -0.88
N ILE A 118 4.59 -10.09 0.15
CA ILE A 118 4.11 -8.98 0.99
C ILE A 118 5.28 -8.36 1.78
N GLU A 119 6.14 -9.19 2.38
CA GLU A 119 7.32 -8.73 3.12
C GLU A 119 8.32 -8.01 2.22
N ALA A 120 8.51 -8.52 0.99
CA ALA A 120 9.40 -7.91 0.02
C ALA A 120 8.93 -6.52 -0.43
N LYS A 121 7.62 -6.31 -0.56
CA LYS A 121 7.04 -5.06 -1.09
C LYS A 121 7.44 -3.83 -0.28
N ASP A 122 7.47 -3.96 1.04
CA ASP A 122 7.80 -2.88 1.97
C ASP A 122 9.30 -2.88 2.34
N SER A 123 10.12 -3.69 1.65
CA SER A 123 11.54 -3.85 1.91
C SER A 123 12.39 -3.45 0.71
N LYS A 124 13.56 -2.91 0.98
CA LYS A 124 14.55 -2.53 -0.04
C LYS A 124 15.90 -3.13 0.31
N TYR A 125 16.63 -3.51 -0.72
CA TYR A 125 18.03 -3.88 -0.61
C TYR A 125 18.89 -2.64 -0.79
N ILE A 126 19.66 -2.30 0.24
CA ILE A 126 20.57 -1.16 0.22
C ILE A 126 22.00 -1.66 0.10
N MET A 127 22.78 -1.04 -0.77
CA MET A 127 24.21 -1.20 -0.85
C MET A 127 24.87 0.19 -0.90
N PHE A 128 25.97 0.36 -0.20
CA PHE A 128 26.79 1.57 -0.28
C PHE A 128 28.26 1.26 0.05
N ASN A 129 29.15 2.14 -0.38
CA ASN A 129 30.56 2.07 -0.08
C ASN A 129 30.90 3.04 1.08
N ALA A 130 31.87 2.66 1.90
CA ALA A 130 32.36 3.49 3.01
C ALA A 130 33.86 3.25 3.24
N ASN A 131 34.54 4.21 3.91
CA ASN A 131 35.84 3.94 4.46
C ASN A 131 35.72 2.91 5.59
N THR A 132 36.69 2.02 5.70
CA THR A 132 36.69 0.94 6.71
C THR A 132 36.57 1.48 8.13
N GLU A 133 37.16 2.63 8.43
CA GLU A 133 37.12 3.30 9.74
C GLU A 133 35.70 3.78 10.11
N ASN A 134 34.84 4.11 9.13
CA ASN A 134 33.48 4.59 9.37
C ASN A 134 32.44 3.46 9.31
N ALA A 135 32.84 2.24 8.97
CA ALA A 135 31.92 1.13 8.70
C ALA A 135 31.03 0.80 9.90
N GLU A 136 31.58 0.73 11.10
CA GLU A 136 30.85 0.38 12.32
C GLU A 136 29.79 1.44 12.65
N GLU A 137 30.13 2.72 12.54
CA GLU A 137 29.19 3.82 12.76
C GLU A 137 28.04 3.78 11.76
N LEU A 138 28.33 3.54 10.47
CA LEU A 138 27.33 3.47 9.41
C LEU A 138 26.43 2.24 9.55
N ILE A 139 26.98 1.10 10.01
CA ILE A 139 26.20 -0.11 10.31
C ILE A 139 25.19 0.15 11.42
N ASN A 140 25.59 0.85 12.48
CA ASN A 140 24.73 1.17 13.61
C ASN A 140 23.58 2.13 13.25
N LEU A 141 23.68 2.85 12.14
CA LEU A 141 22.59 3.70 11.62
C LEU A 141 21.56 2.93 10.79
N LEU A 142 21.93 1.73 10.31
CA LEU A 142 21.03 0.95 9.48
C LEU A 142 20.06 0.16 10.35
N PRO A 143 18.76 0.42 10.24
CA PRO A 143 17.75 -0.42 10.86
C PRO A 143 17.56 -1.68 10.02
N SER A 144 18.57 -2.55 10.01
CA SER A 144 18.56 -3.79 9.22
C SER A 144 17.68 -4.87 9.85
N ALA A 145 17.04 -5.68 9.01
CA ALA A 145 16.28 -6.86 9.45
C ALA A 145 17.19 -7.91 10.11
N GLU A 146 18.45 -7.97 9.66
CA GLU A 146 19.53 -8.80 10.19
C GLU A 146 20.85 -8.00 10.15
N SER A 147 21.94 -8.60 10.62
CA SER A 147 23.28 -7.99 10.54
C SER A 147 23.66 -7.66 9.09
N PRO A 148 24.13 -6.44 8.80
CA PRO A 148 24.60 -6.09 7.47
C PRO A 148 25.79 -6.95 7.03
N THR A 149 25.86 -7.19 5.74
CA THR A 149 27.03 -7.82 5.13
C THR A 149 28.08 -6.77 4.80
N VAL A 150 29.33 -7.00 5.20
CA VAL A 150 30.47 -6.10 4.92
C VAL A 150 31.47 -6.83 4.01
N ILE A 151 31.76 -6.25 2.85
CA ILE A 151 32.65 -6.83 1.85
C ILE A 151 33.80 -5.85 1.59
N PRO A 152 35.09 -6.26 1.78
CA PRO A 152 36.23 -5.44 1.40
C PRO A 152 36.23 -5.13 -0.11
N LEU A 153 36.52 -3.90 -0.47
CA LEU A 153 36.72 -3.50 -1.86
C LEU A 153 38.13 -3.76 -2.35
N ALA A 154 38.38 -3.58 -3.64
CA ALA A 154 39.71 -3.62 -4.23
C ALA A 154 40.65 -2.60 -3.57
N ASP A 155 40.14 -1.43 -3.27
CA ASP A 155 40.76 -0.46 -2.36
C ASP A 155 40.56 -0.95 -0.91
N LYS A 156 41.62 -1.46 -0.29
CA LYS A 156 41.59 -2.05 1.06
C LYS A 156 41.21 -1.06 2.18
N SER A 157 41.23 0.24 1.90
CA SER A 157 40.75 1.28 2.83
C SER A 157 39.22 1.40 2.83
N LYS A 158 38.53 0.69 1.94
CA LYS A 158 37.08 0.78 1.73
C LYS A 158 36.37 -0.55 1.80
N VAL A 159 35.11 -0.48 2.19
CA VAL A 159 34.18 -1.62 2.24
C VAL A 159 32.88 -1.29 1.53
N ALA A 160 32.23 -2.31 0.99
CA ALA A 160 30.82 -2.25 0.59
C ALA A 160 29.98 -2.83 1.73
N ILE A 161 28.90 -2.13 2.09
CA ILE A 161 27.96 -2.53 3.14
C ILE A 161 26.62 -2.81 2.45
N HIS A 162 26.07 -3.98 2.70
CA HIS A 162 24.82 -4.46 2.14
C HIS A 162 23.82 -4.75 3.25
N SER A 163 22.56 -4.35 3.08
CA SER A 163 21.53 -4.63 4.06
C SER A 163 20.13 -4.65 3.42
N VAL A 164 19.19 -5.29 4.10
CA VAL A 164 17.76 -5.18 3.83
C VAL A 164 17.14 -4.26 4.87
N CYS A 165 16.42 -3.24 4.43
CA CYS A 165 15.72 -2.30 5.31
C CYS A 165 14.30 -2.05 4.82
N LYS A 166 13.45 -1.49 5.68
CA LYS A 166 12.12 -1.02 5.33
C LYS A 166 12.19 0.30 4.55
N GLU A 167 11.29 0.49 3.58
CA GLU A 167 11.29 1.65 2.69
C GLU A 167 11.05 2.98 3.43
N ASP A 168 10.20 3.00 4.43
CA ASP A 168 9.92 4.18 5.25
C ASP A 168 11.14 4.69 6.02
N ILE A 169 12.01 3.78 6.43
CA ILE A 169 13.22 4.09 7.18
C ILE A 169 14.33 4.60 6.25
N PHE A 170 14.35 4.15 5.00
CA PHE A 170 15.35 4.53 4.02
C PHE A 170 15.47 6.04 3.85
N TRP A 171 14.36 6.73 3.59
CA TRP A 171 14.37 8.17 3.35
C TRP A 171 14.88 8.99 4.52
N ASN A 172 14.61 8.56 5.74
CA ASN A 172 15.10 9.22 6.95
C ASN A 172 16.59 8.95 7.23
N THR A 173 17.11 7.84 6.72
CA THR A 173 18.46 7.37 7.03
C THR A 173 19.50 7.77 5.97
N ILE A 174 19.08 7.91 4.69
CA ILE A 174 20.02 8.14 3.57
C ILE A 174 20.84 9.42 3.72
N GLU A 175 20.25 10.51 4.21
CA GLU A 175 20.98 11.76 4.43
C GLU A 175 22.02 11.61 5.55
N SER A 176 21.66 10.89 6.61
CA SER A 176 22.57 10.58 7.71
C SER A 176 23.72 9.68 7.28
N LEU A 177 23.46 8.69 6.42
CA LEU A 177 24.51 7.84 5.85
C LEU A 177 25.49 8.66 4.99
N LYS A 178 24.98 9.51 4.10
CA LYS A 178 25.80 10.36 3.22
C LYS A 178 26.65 11.35 4.02
N SER A 179 26.07 12.00 5.02
CA SER A 179 26.80 12.98 5.86
C SER A 179 27.95 12.35 6.66
N ARG A 180 27.91 11.03 6.89
CA ARG A 180 28.95 10.26 7.60
C ARG A 180 29.87 9.47 6.68
N GLY A 181 29.85 9.78 5.38
CA GLY A 181 30.82 9.28 4.43
C GLY A 181 30.39 8.05 3.63
N ALA A 182 29.10 7.69 3.63
CA ALA A 182 28.58 6.71 2.68
C ALA A 182 28.59 7.27 1.26
N THR A 183 29.12 6.50 0.33
CA THR A 183 29.21 6.85 -1.10
C THR A 183 28.59 5.75 -1.95
N SER A 184 28.25 6.06 -3.21
CA SER A 184 27.69 5.09 -4.17
C SER A 184 26.48 4.32 -3.60
N VAL A 185 25.57 5.05 -2.95
CA VAL A 185 24.39 4.42 -2.34
C VAL A 185 23.42 3.95 -3.43
N LEU A 186 23.15 2.65 -3.45
CA LEU A 186 22.21 1.99 -4.34
C LEU A 186 21.04 1.43 -3.52
N VAL A 187 19.84 1.52 -4.09
CA VAL A 187 18.62 0.97 -3.51
C VAL A 187 17.89 0.18 -4.58
N LEU A 188 17.66 -1.08 -4.29
CA LEU A 188 17.03 -2.01 -5.23
C LEU A 188 15.70 -2.52 -4.62
N PRO A 189 14.66 -2.65 -5.44
CA PRO A 189 13.43 -3.31 -5.02
C PRO A 189 13.70 -4.80 -4.78
N ILE A 190 13.03 -5.37 -3.79
CA ILE A 190 13.06 -6.80 -3.51
C ILE A 190 11.75 -7.38 -4.03
N GLU A 191 11.81 -8.37 -4.91
CA GLU A 191 10.62 -9.03 -5.44
C GLU A 191 10.04 -10.07 -4.48
N LYS A 192 10.90 -10.76 -3.74
CA LYS A 192 10.53 -11.82 -2.80
C LYS A 192 11.53 -11.85 -1.64
N LEU A 193 11.03 -11.90 -0.43
CA LEU A 193 11.81 -12.05 0.79
C LEU A 193 11.23 -13.24 1.57
N SER A 194 12.07 -14.20 1.92
CA SER A 194 11.67 -15.35 2.73
C SER A 194 12.62 -15.46 3.92
N ASN A 195 12.07 -15.36 5.09
CA ASN A 195 12.74 -15.60 6.38
C ASN A 195 12.49 -17.04 6.83
#